data_89732f027865ef16cbd969b5b1b66ed3
#
_entry.id   89732f027865ef16cbd969b5b1b66ed3
#
_cell.length_a   1.000
_cell.length_b   1.000
_cell.length_c   1.000
_cell.angle_alpha   90.00
_cell.angle_beta   90.00
_cell.angle_gamma   90.00
#
_symmetry.space_group_name_H-M   'P 1'
#
loop_
_entity.id
_entity.type
_entity.pdbx_description
1 polymer ?
#
loop_
_entity_poly.entity_id
_entity_poly.type
_entity_poly.pdbx_seq_one_letter_code
_entity_poly.pdbx_strand_id
1 'polypeptide(L)'
;AQQDAIAYIIAEIPTNPRVEVPDLEALKKVLSMSRKTSSGEKAIEPVFILDQTFCPNLHFLSDGATLSSVKAIAYASGSKFPSGGLCTAGYCIANKKGDVFTSKIALHLELCDNEATDLQYEILAKQLPSMNQRIKDAYKNTREFVNFIEKVLPQAKINFVSQVLASQGFTPSVFSLDLPTKGNTAQEKETYKRALNHKLIKAMITQIPDQSKYCVSYGQLKGCYWTIPATSTQGTTKEGDKDYIARVSVSPQINLALHKKVFLDFVQSI
;
A
#
# COMPACT_ATOMS: atom_id res chain seq x y z
N ALA A 1 -8.62 -28.10 10.81
CA ALA A 1 -9.67 -27.08 10.67
C ALA A 1 -10.87 -27.49 11.53
N GLN A 2 -11.59 -26.55 12.10
CA GLN A 2 -12.83 -26.80 12.81
C GLN A 2 -13.97 -26.95 11.77
N GLN A 3 -14.94 -27.82 12.04
CA GLN A 3 -16.01 -28.15 11.10
C GLN A 3 -16.88 -26.92 10.75
N ASP A 4 -17.14 -26.07 11.73
CA ASP A 4 -18.05 -24.91 11.64
C ASP A 4 -17.32 -23.56 11.48
N ALA A 5 -16.00 -23.57 11.33
CA ALA A 5 -15.21 -22.35 11.28
C ALA A 5 -14.81 -22.00 9.83
N ILE A 6 -15.05 -20.74 9.46
CA ILE A 6 -14.53 -20.16 8.22
C ILE A 6 -13.23 -19.44 8.51
N ALA A 7 -12.16 -19.81 7.83
CA ALA A 7 -10.89 -19.09 7.92
C ALA A 7 -10.98 -17.81 7.06
N TYR A 8 -10.71 -16.66 7.66
CA TYR A 8 -10.52 -15.39 6.96
C TYR A 8 -9.02 -15.10 6.85
N ILE A 9 -8.55 -14.87 5.63
CA ILE A 9 -7.16 -14.55 5.34
C ILE A 9 -7.13 -13.15 4.76
N ILE A 10 -6.49 -12.21 5.47
CA ILE A 10 -6.38 -10.82 5.06
C ILE A 10 -4.96 -10.57 4.59
N ALA A 11 -4.80 -9.97 3.41
CA ALA A 11 -3.50 -9.57 2.88
C ALA A 11 -3.58 -8.22 2.17
N GLU A 12 -2.51 -7.46 2.24
CA GLU A 12 -2.30 -6.24 1.45
C GLU A 12 -1.31 -6.56 0.31
N ILE A 13 -1.69 -6.29 -0.93
CA ILE A 13 -0.88 -6.57 -2.12
C ILE A 13 -0.90 -5.35 -3.07
N PRO A 14 0.26 -4.70 -3.30
CA PRO A 14 1.58 -4.87 -2.66
C PRO A 14 1.57 -4.55 -1.16
N THR A 15 2.52 -5.12 -0.41
CA THR A 15 2.60 -4.96 1.05
C THR A 15 3.03 -3.55 1.46
N ASN A 16 2.58 -3.07 2.63
CA ASN A 16 3.01 -1.82 3.24
C ASN A 16 3.92 -2.13 4.47
N PRO A 17 5.13 -1.59 4.56
CA PRO A 17 5.72 -0.54 3.73
C PRO A 17 6.71 -1.01 2.66
N ARG A 18 6.95 -2.31 2.53
CA ARG A 18 8.02 -2.85 1.67
C ARG A 18 7.65 -2.96 0.20
N VAL A 19 6.37 -2.78 -0.14
CA VAL A 19 5.87 -2.83 -1.52
C VAL A 19 6.17 -4.17 -2.22
N GLU A 20 6.15 -5.26 -1.45
CA GLU A 20 6.39 -6.61 -1.93
C GLU A 20 5.12 -7.20 -2.56
N VAL A 21 5.29 -7.97 -3.61
CA VAL A 21 4.22 -8.69 -4.30
C VAL A 21 4.53 -10.19 -4.16
N PRO A 22 3.62 -10.99 -3.58
CA PRO A 22 3.81 -12.44 -3.49
C PRO A 22 3.67 -13.11 -4.86
N ASP A 23 4.16 -14.35 -4.97
CA ASP A 23 3.80 -15.22 -6.08
C ASP A 23 2.29 -15.51 -6.04
N LEU A 24 1.55 -14.90 -6.96
CA LEU A 24 0.08 -14.99 -7.01
C LEU A 24 -0.41 -16.39 -7.39
N GLU A 25 0.34 -17.15 -8.19
CA GLU A 25 -0.04 -18.53 -8.54
C GLU A 25 0.17 -19.46 -7.33
N ALA A 26 1.26 -19.30 -6.60
CA ALA A 26 1.47 -20.02 -5.34
C ALA A 26 0.39 -19.66 -4.30
N LEU A 27 0.04 -18.37 -4.18
CA LEU A 27 -1.04 -17.92 -3.31
C LEU A 27 -2.38 -18.55 -3.70
N LYS A 28 -2.75 -18.51 -4.99
CA LYS A 28 -3.96 -19.16 -5.52
C LYS A 28 -4.00 -20.64 -5.16
N LYS A 29 -2.89 -21.35 -5.40
CA LYS A 29 -2.77 -22.77 -5.07
C LYS A 29 -3.06 -23.04 -3.60
N VAL A 30 -2.48 -22.26 -2.69
CA VAL A 30 -2.70 -22.40 -1.24
C VAL A 30 -4.13 -22.07 -0.86
N LEU A 31 -4.72 -21.01 -1.40
CA LEU A 31 -6.10 -20.60 -1.10
C LEU A 31 -7.14 -21.58 -1.65
N SER A 32 -6.88 -22.22 -2.79
CA SER A 32 -7.78 -23.17 -3.44
C SER A 32 -7.58 -24.62 -2.96
N MET A 33 -6.61 -24.88 -2.08
CA MET A 33 -6.30 -26.24 -1.61
C MET A 33 -7.48 -26.81 -0.84
N SER A 34 -7.93 -28.00 -1.23
CA SER A 34 -8.93 -28.73 -0.47
C SER A 34 -8.32 -29.18 0.87
N ARG A 35 -9.01 -28.85 1.95
CA ARG A 35 -8.61 -29.18 3.32
C ARG A 35 -9.64 -30.11 3.96
N LYS A 36 -9.19 -30.93 4.91
CA LYS A 36 -10.06 -31.77 5.71
C LYS A 36 -10.06 -31.28 7.16
N THR A 37 -11.17 -31.50 7.84
CA THR A 37 -11.30 -31.32 9.28
C THR A 37 -10.58 -32.48 10.02
N SER A 38 -10.47 -32.38 11.35
CA SER A 38 -9.94 -33.45 12.17
C SER A 38 -10.80 -34.73 12.10
N SER A 39 -12.09 -34.59 11.77
CA SER A 39 -13.02 -35.73 11.54
C SER A 39 -12.92 -36.34 10.15
N GLY A 40 -12.05 -35.78 9.25
CA GLY A 40 -11.87 -36.27 7.87
C GLY A 40 -12.84 -35.68 6.86
N GLU A 41 -13.80 -34.88 7.26
CA GLU A 41 -14.75 -34.19 6.38
C GLU A 41 -14.10 -33.04 5.62
N LYS A 42 -14.72 -32.60 4.51
CA LYS A 42 -14.23 -31.46 3.76
C LYS A 42 -14.39 -30.18 4.59
N ALA A 43 -13.29 -29.46 4.84
CA ALA A 43 -13.33 -28.17 5.52
C ALA A 43 -13.95 -27.10 4.61
N ILE A 44 -14.55 -26.07 5.25
CA ILE A 44 -15.09 -24.90 4.55
C ILE A 44 -13.95 -24.16 3.86
N GLU A 45 -14.20 -23.73 2.62
CA GLU A 45 -13.25 -22.96 1.82
C GLU A 45 -12.96 -21.61 2.52
N PRO A 46 -11.69 -21.21 2.68
CA PRO A 46 -11.35 -19.93 3.29
C PRO A 46 -11.84 -18.76 2.45
N VAL A 47 -12.06 -17.63 3.10
CA VAL A 47 -12.36 -16.36 2.46
C VAL A 47 -11.10 -15.51 2.42
N PHE A 48 -10.70 -15.09 1.23
CA PHE A 48 -9.57 -14.19 1.05
C PHE A 48 -10.05 -12.75 0.97
N ILE A 49 -9.50 -11.89 1.81
CA ILE A 49 -9.80 -10.45 1.87
C ILE A 49 -8.54 -9.71 1.45
N LEU A 50 -8.61 -9.06 0.29
CA LEU A 50 -7.49 -8.37 -0.33
C LEU A 50 -7.60 -6.85 -0.15
N ASP A 51 -6.64 -6.26 0.55
CA ASP A 51 -6.39 -4.82 0.46
C ASP A 51 -5.56 -4.52 -0.80
N GLN A 52 -6.17 -3.88 -1.79
CA GLN A 52 -5.49 -3.46 -3.01
C GLN A 52 -5.29 -1.94 -3.10
N THR A 53 -5.29 -1.26 -1.96
CA THR A 53 -5.22 0.21 -1.91
C THR A 53 -3.99 0.79 -2.60
N PHE A 54 -2.85 0.09 -2.63
CA PHE A 54 -1.65 0.54 -3.34
C PHE A 54 -1.76 0.45 -4.86
N CYS A 55 -2.54 -0.50 -5.38
CA CYS A 55 -2.73 -0.72 -6.81
C CYS A 55 -4.21 -1.00 -7.13
N PRO A 56 -5.12 -0.03 -6.91
CA PRO A 56 -6.56 -0.24 -7.13
C PRO A 56 -6.94 -0.39 -8.61
N ASN A 57 -6.00 -0.15 -9.52
CA ASN A 57 -6.12 -0.38 -10.95
C ASN A 57 -5.99 -1.86 -11.36
N LEU A 58 -5.57 -2.75 -10.45
CA LEU A 58 -5.42 -4.17 -10.74
C LEU A 58 -6.75 -4.91 -10.55
N HIS A 59 -7.06 -5.77 -11.51
CA HIS A 59 -8.29 -6.55 -11.51
C HIS A 59 -8.03 -7.99 -11.04
N PHE A 60 -7.57 -8.16 -9.79
CA PHE A 60 -7.21 -9.47 -9.23
C PHE A 60 -8.34 -10.51 -9.29
N LEU A 61 -9.59 -10.06 -9.18
CA LEU A 61 -10.77 -10.91 -9.02
C LEU A 61 -11.63 -11.05 -10.29
N SER A 62 -11.29 -10.34 -11.38
CA SER A 62 -12.04 -10.40 -12.63
C SER A 62 -11.91 -11.78 -13.30
N ASP A 63 -12.85 -12.10 -14.18
CA ASP A 63 -12.83 -13.34 -14.95
C ASP A 63 -11.51 -13.48 -15.73
N GLY A 64 -10.86 -14.63 -15.57
CA GLY A 64 -9.54 -14.90 -16.16
C GLY A 64 -8.34 -14.39 -15.36
N ALA A 65 -8.53 -13.56 -14.35
CA ALA A 65 -7.44 -13.14 -13.46
C ALA A 65 -6.99 -14.28 -12.51
N THR A 66 -5.77 -14.19 -12.01
CA THR A 66 -5.15 -15.24 -11.19
C THR A 66 -6.01 -15.64 -9.99
N LEU A 67 -6.65 -14.71 -9.31
CA LEU A 67 -7.47 -14.98 -8.12
C LEU A 67 -8.98 -15.13 -8.41
N SER A 68 -9.40 -15.18 -9.69
CA SER A 68 -10.82 -15.30 -10.07
C SER A 68 -11.50 -16.57 -9.53
N SER A 69 -10.73 -17.64 -9.33
CA SER A 69 -11.21 -18.94 -8.81
C SER A 69 -11.18 -19.07 -7.27
N VAL A 70 -10.60 -18.09 -6.58
CA VAL A 70 -10.52 -18.04 -5.11
C VAL A 70 -11.80 -17.41 -4.56
N LYS A 71 -12.31 -17.86 -3.42
CA LYS A 71 -13.42 -17.20 -2.73
C LYS A 71 -12.92 -15.92 -2.06
N ALA A 72 -13.11 -14.78 -2.75
CA ALA A 72 -12.43 -13.55 -2.37
C ALA A 72 -13.30 -12.29 -2.50
N ILE A 73 -12.95 -11.32 -1.65
CA ILE A 73 -13.37 -9.94 -1.76
C ILE A 73 -12.10 -9.06 -1.78
N ALA A 74 -12.19 -7.91 -2.43
CA ALA A 74 -11.12 -6.91 -2.42
C ALA A 74 -11.69 -5.54 -2.08
N TYR A 75 -10.88 -4.72 -1.43
CA TYR A 75 -11.28 -3.34 -1.11
C TYR A 75 -10.13 -2.36 -1.41
N ALA A 76 -10.50 -1.11 -1.62
CA ALA A 76 -9.57 0.00 -1.74
C ALA A 76 -10.04 1.18 -0.89
N SER A 77 -9.10 1.76 -0.13
CA SER A 77 -9.38 2.93 0.69
C SER A 77 -9.69 4.15 -0.18
N GLY A 78 -10.82 4.80 0.07
CA GLY A 78 -11.24 6.00 -0.65
C GLY A 78 -10.37 7.21 -0.37
N SER A 79 -9.69 7.26 0.77
CA SER A 79 -8.79 8.38 1.10
C SER A 79 -7.51 8.45 0.25
N LYS A 80 -7.38 7.58 -0.74
CA LYS A 80 -6.25 7.47 -1.66
C LYS A 80 -6.71 7.74 -3.10
N PHE A 81 -6.31 6.89 -4.04
CA PHE A 81 -6.64 7.04 -5.45
C PHE A 81 -8.13 7.14 -5.79
N PRO A 82 -9.05 6.39 -5.16
CA PRO A 82 -10.47 6.47 -5.53
C PRO A 82 -11.04 7.87 -5.43
N SER A 83 -10.79 8.60 -4.35
CA SER A 83 -11.30 9.96 -4.18
C SER A 83 -10.31 11.07 -4.56
N GLY A 84 -9.09 10.73 -4.97
CA GLY A 84 -8.02 11.72 -5.12
C GLY A 84 -7.57 12.35 -3.79
N GLY A 85 -7.84 11.70 -2.67
CA GLY A 85 -7.53 12.21 -1.32
C GLY A 85 -8.55 13.18 -0.75
N LEU A 86 -9.74 13.28 -1.33
CA LEU A 86 -10.76 14.28 -0.97
C LEU A 86 -11.80 13.76 0.03
N CYS A 87 -11.98 12.43 0.15
CA CYS A 87 -12.86 11.83 1.15
C CYS A 87 -12.35 10.47 1.63
N THR A 88 -12.97 9.95 2.69
CA THR A 88 -12.58 8.69 3.33
C THR A 88 -13.35 7.47 2.83
N ALA A 89 -14.40 7.65 2.04
CA ALA A 89 -15.17 6.55 1.48
C ALA A 89 -14.32 5.72 0.51
N GLY A 90 -14.56 4.42 0.47
CA GLY A 90 -13.89 3.48 -0.41
C GLY A 90 -14.89 2.57 -1.10
N TYR A 91 -14.39 1.51 -1.70
CA TYR A 91 -15.23 0.48 -2.29
C TYR A 91 -14.73 -0.91 -1.94
N CYS A 92 -15.68 -1.84 -1.96
CA CYS A 92 -15.42 -3.28 -1.85
C CYS A 92 -16.02 -3.96 -3.08
N ILE A 93 -15.31 -4.93 -3.62
CA ILE A 93 -15.73 -5.75 -4.76
C ILE A 93 -15.55 -7.22 -4.43
N ALA A 94 -16.34 -8.07 -5.05
CA ALA A 94 -16.21 -9.52 -4.93
C ALA A 94 -16.14 -10.17 -6.32
N ASN A 95 -15.54 -11.36 -6.40
CA ASN A 95 -15.74 -12.24 -7.53
C ASN A 95 -17.00 -13.10 -7.34
N LYS A 96 -17.37 -13.88 -8.34
CA LYS A 96 -18.56 -14.76 -8.30
C LYS A 96 -18.63 -15.66 -7.06
N LYS A 97 -17.50 -16.17 -6.57
CA LYS A 97 -17.44 -17.00 -5.36
C LYS A 97 -17.60 -16.20 -4.07
N GLY A 98 -17.18 -14.94 -4.07
CA GLY A 98 -17.25 -14.04 -2.93
C GLY A 98 -18.55 -13.22 -2.88
N ASP A 99 -19.36 -13.23 -3.92
CA ASP A 99 -20.54 -12.38 -4.07
C ASP A 99 -21.56 -12.54 -2.94
N VAL A 100 -21.66 -13.72 -2.37
CA VAL A 100 -22.51 -13.98 -1.18
C VAL A 100 -22.19 -13.05 0.00
N PHE A 101 -21.01 -12.45 0.03
CA PHE A 101 -20.62 -11.51 1.11
C PHE A 101 -21.04 -10.07 0.81
N THR A 102 -21.21 -9.68 -0.45
CA THR A 102 -21.53 -8.30 -0.82
C THR A 102 -22.86 -7.85 -0.25
N SER A 103 -23.91 -8.66 -0.37
CA SER A 103 -25.22 -8.38 0.23
C SER A 103 -25.17 -8.33 1.75
N LYS A 104 -24.37 -9.18 2.40
CA LYS A 104 -24.19 -9.17 3.85
C LYS A 104 -23.43 -7.93 4.32
N ILE A 105 -22.43 -7.51 3.56
CA ILE A 105 -21.65 -6.29 3.84
C ILE A 105 -22.60 -5.07 3.69
N ALA A 106 -23.35 -4.99 2.61
CA ALA A 106 -24.32 -3.91 2.39
C ALA A 106 -25.34 -3.80 3.53
N LEU A 107 -25.97 -4.91 3.90
CA LEU A 107 -26.89 -4.94 5.05
C LEU A 107 -26.20 -4.50 6.35
N HIS A 108 -24.97 -4.91 6.57
CA HIS A 108 -24.24 -4.55 7.79
C HIS A 108 -23.86 -3.07 7.83
N LEU A 109 -23.50 -2.49 6.69
CA LEU A 109 -23.22 -1.06 6.56
C LEU A 109 -24.49 -0.24 6.84
N GLU A 110 -25.64 -0.63 6.29
CA GLU A 110 -26.95 -0.02 6.55
C GLU A 110 -27.31 -0.09 8.04
N LEU A 111 -27.27 -1.28 8.64
CA LEU A 111 -27.62 -1.49 10.06
C LEU A 111 -26.70 -0.74 11.03
N CYS A 112 -25.46 -0.49 10.65
CA CYS A 112 -24.46 0.20 11.48
C CYS A 112 -24.35 1.70 11.16
N ASP A 113 -25.14 2.24 10.23
CA ASP A 113 -25.05 3.62 9.76
C ASP A 113 -23.63 3.99 9.27
N ASN A 114 -23.01 3.06 8.55
CA ASN A 114 -21.64 3.18 8.04
C ASN A 114 -21.56 3.28 6.51
N GLU A 115 -22.66 3.56 5.86
CA GLU A 115 -22.68 3.82 4.42
C GLU A 115 -22.00 5.13 4.07
N ALA A 116 -21.56 5.24 2.84
CA ALA A 116 -21.02 6.50 2.35
C ALA A 116 -22.13 7.56 2.27
N THR A 117 -21.80 8.78 2.69
CA THR A 117 -22.71 9.93 2.60
C THR A 117 -22.88 10.38 1.14
N ASP A 118 -23.96 11.12 0.84
CA ASP A 118 -24.20 11.69 -0.50
C ASP A 118 -23.01 12.49 -1.01
N LEU A 119 -22.39 13.31 -0.15
CA LEU A 119 -21.19 14.08 -0.49
C LEU A 119 -20.01 13.17 -0.87
N GLN A 120 -19.84 12.05 -0.17
CA GLN A 120 -18.77 11.09 -0.50
C GLN A 120 -19.07 10.38 -1.83
N TYR A 121 -20.32 10.04 -2.11
CA TYR A 121 -20.73 9.50 -3.42
C TYR A 121 -20.46 10.51 -4.55
N GLU A 122 -20.81 11.78 -4.38
CA GLU A 122 -20.51 12.82 -5.37
C GLU A 122 -19.02 12.96 -5.64
N ILE A 123 -18.19 12.96 -4.59
CA ILE A 123 -16.73 13.03 -4.73
C ILE A 123 -16.19 11.80 -5.49
N LEU A 124 -16.63 10.61 -5.11
CA LEU A 124 -16.21 9.38 -5.80
C LEU A 124 -16.64 9.38 -7.27
N ALA A 125 -17.88 9.78 -7.56
CA ALA A 125 -18.39 9.87 -8.93
C ALA A 125 -17.56 10.82 -9.81
N LYS A 126 -17.08 11.92 -9.24
CA LYS A 126 -16.19 12.88 -9.94
C LYS A 126 -14.76 12.36 -10.09
N GLN A 127 -14.23 11.60 -9.13
CA GLN A 127 -12.81 11.25 -9.08
C GLN A 127 -12.48 9.88 -9.69
N LEU A 128 -13.38 8.90 -9.59
CA LEU A 128 -13.14 7.55 -10.12
C LEU A 128 -12.81 7.52 -11.62
N PRO A 129 -13.47 8.29 -12.51
CA PRO A 129 -13.15 8.27 -13.93
C PRO A 129 -11.70 8.61 -14.26
N SER A 130 -11.04 9.46 -13.47
CA SER A 130 -9.64 9.84 -13.65
C SER A 130 -8.65 8.98 -12.86
N MET A 131 -9.12 8.02 -12.07
CA MET A 131 -8.29 7.26 -11.13
C MET A 131 -7.10 6.58 -11.82
N ASN A 132 -7.34 5.86 -12.90
CA ASN A 132 -6.29 5.13 -13.61
C ASN A 132 -5.24 6.06 -14.21
N GLN A 133 -5.63 7.25 -14.70
CA GLN A 133 -4.67 8.24 -15.19
C GLN A 133 -3.83 8.79 -14.03
N ARG A 134 -4.45 9.11 -12.89
CA ARG A 134 -3.73 9.60 -11.71
C ARG A 134 -2.75 8.56 -11.14
N ILE A 135 -3.11 7.28 -11.16
CA ILE A 135 -2.21 6.18 -10.80
C ILE A 135 -0.98 6.17 -11.73
N LYS A 136 -1.21 6.27 -13.04
CA LYS A 136 -0.16 6.26 -14.06
C LYS A 136 0.82 7.41 -13.88
N ASP A 137 0.29 8.61 -13.65
CA ASP A 137 1.09 9.83 -13.47
C ASP A 137 1.88 9.76 -12.15
N ALA A 138 1.24 9.34 -11.06
CA ALA A 138 1.92 9.16 -9.78
C ALA A 138 3.01 8.09 -9.84
N TYR A 139 2.76 6.95 -10.51
CA TYR A 139 3.76 5.91 -10.70
C TYR A 139 4.95 6.42 -11.52
N LYS A 140 4.71 7.14 -12.62
CA LYS A 140 5.77 7.74 -13.44
C LYS A 140 6.69 8.62 -12.59
N ASN A 141 6.09 9.53 -11.83
CA ASN A 141 6.84 10.42 -10.92
C ASN A 141 7.61 9.62 -9.86
N THR A 142 6.98 8.60 -9.29
CA THR A 142 7.60 7.73 -8.28
C THR A 142 8.81 6.99 -8.84
N ARG A 143 8.66 6.37 -10.02
CA ARG A 143 9.75 5.64 -10.68
C ARG A 143 10.91 6.56 -11.01
N GLU A 144 10.63 7.75 -11.52
CA GLU A 144 11.66 8.74 -11.83
C GLU A 144 12.38 9.23 -10.57
N PHE A 145 11.66 9.39 -9.45
CA PHE A 145 12.27 9.75 -8.18
C PHE A 145 13.11 8.62 -7.59
N VAL A 146 12.63 7.39 -7.63
CA VAL A 146 13.38 6.19 -7.21
C VAL A 146 14.68 6.06 -8.01
N ASN A 147 14.62 6.14 -9.33
CA ASN A 147 15.80 6.06 -10.20
C ASN A 147 16.81 7.20 -9.91
N PHE A 148 16.34 8.37 -9.54
CA PHE A 148 17.20 9.47 -9.11
C PHE A 148 17.88 9.15 -7.78
N ILE A 149 17.13 8.65 -6.79
CA ILE A 149 17.66 8.29 -5.46
C ILE A 149 18.71 7.20 -5.58
N GLU A 150 18.49 6.17 -6.39
CA GLU A 150 19.47 5.10 -6.67
C GLU A 150 20.81 5.64 -7.16
N LYS A 151 20.79 6.72 -7.95
CA LYS A 151 21.99 7.36 -8.48
C LYS A 151 22.74 8.20 -7.44
N VAL A 152 22.01 8.96 -6.61
CA VAL A 152 22.64 9.92 -5.68
C VAL A 152 22.91 9.35 -4.30
N LEU A 153 22.26 8.24 -3.95
CA LEU A 153 22.44 7.54 -2.66
C LEU A 153 22.45 6.00 -2.88
N PRO A 154 23.42 5.44 -3.62
CA PRO A 154 23.42 4.03 -4.01
C PRO A 154 23.54 3.05 -2.83
N GLN A 155 23.96 3.51 -1.66
CA GLN A 155 24.02 2.71 -0.43
C GLN A 155 22.68 2.59 0.32
N ALA A 156 21.65 3.33 -0.07
CA ALA A 156 20.32 3.15 0.48
C ALA A 156 19.63 1.95 -0.21
N LYS A 157 18.93 1.14 0.59
CA LYS A 157 18.06 0.11 0.02
C LYS A 157 16.68 0.71 -0.26
N ILE A 158 16.20 0.56 -1.49
CA ILE A 158 14.89 1.03 -1.91
C ILE A 158 13.96 -0.18 -2.06
N ASN A 159 12.84 -0.16 -1.35
CA ASN A 159 11.78 -1.14 -1.53
C ASN A 159 10.73 -0.55 -2.48
N PHE A 160 10.71 -1.04 -3.69
CA PHE A 160 9.79 -0.64 -4.75
C PHE A 160 9.61 -1.78 -5.75
N VAL A 161 8.54 -1.74 -6.53
CA VAL A 161 8.26 -2.77 -7.53
C VAL A 161 9.31 -2.77 -8.65
N SER A 162 9.66 -3.96 -9.14
CA SER A 162 10.52 -4.12 -10.32
C SER A 162 9.82 -3.65 -11.60
N GLN A 163 10.57 -3.48 -12.68
CA GLN A 163 9.98 -3.19 -14.00
C GLN A 163 9.09 -4.34 -14.51
N VAL A 164 9.44 -5.58 -14.18
CA VAL A 164 8.63 -6.75 -14.54
C VAL A 164 7.27 -6.69 -13.84
N LEU A 165 7.24 -6.42 -12.53
CA LEU A 165 5.97 -6.26 -11.81
C LEU A 165 5.17 -5.05 -12.32
N ALA A 166 5.85 -3.95 -12.66
CA ALA A 166 5.19 -2.79 -13.24
C ALA A 166 4.53 -3.09 -14.60
N SER A 167 5.17 -3.90 -15.46
CA SER A 167 4.58 -4.33 -16.73
C SER A 167 3.35 -5.25 -16.54
N GLN A 168 3.23 -5.89 -15.39
CA GLN A 168 2.05 -6.66 -14.97
C GLN A 168 0.95 -5.78 -14.34
N GLY A 169 1.14 -4.46 -14.29
CA GLY A 169 0.16 -3.50 -13.75
C GLY A 169 0.39 -3.08 -12.29
N PHE A 170 1.40 -3.61 -11.60
CA PHE A 170 1.74 -3.16 -10.25
C PHE A 170 2.42 -1.79 -10.29
N THR A 171 1.63 -0.74 -10.17
CA THR A 171 2.07 0.67 -10.33
C THR A 171 1.81 1.53 -9.09
N PRO A 172 2.36 1.17 -7.91
CA PRO A 172 2.17 1.93 -6.68
C PRO A 172 2.86 3.29 -6.77
N SER A 173 2.31 4.29 -6.07
CA SER A 173 2.94 5.59 -5.88
C SER A 173 3.71 5.71 -4.57
N VAL A 174 3.99 4.60 -3.93
CA VAL A 174 4.65 4.49 -2.64
C VAL A 174 5.90 3.66 -2.79
N PHE A 175 6.97 4.10 -2.15
CA PHE A 175 8.18 3.33 -1.93
C PHE A 175 8.71 3.56 -0.52
N SER A 176 9.62 2.73 -0.07
CA SER A 176 10.32 2.99 1.19
C SER A 176 11.83 2.94 1.03
N LEU A 177 12.50 3.76 1.85
CA LEU A 177 13.94 3.92 1.90
C LEU A 177 14.44 3.36 3.21
N ASP A 178 15.32 2.38 3.11
CA ASP A 178 16.16 1.93 4.19
C ASP A 178 17.50 2.68 4.08
N LEU A 179 17.63 3.75 4.87
CA LEU A 179 18.78 4.65 4.83
C LEU A 179 20.02 3.98 5.41
N PRO A 180 21.23 4.39 4.98
CA PRO A 180 22.48 3.82 5.49
C PRO A 180 22.62 4.00 7.00
N THR A 181 23.32 3.06 7.64
CA THR A 181 23.54 3.05 9.09
C THR A 181 24.98 3.28 9.42
N LYS A 182 25.24 3.89 10.61
CA LYS A 182 26.56 3.98 11.24
C LYS A 182 26.47 3.53 12.69
N GLY A 183 27.50 2.92 13.23
CA GLY A 183 27.59 2.43 14.60
C GLY A 183 28.07 0.99 14.68
N ASN A 184 28.47 0.58 15.88
CA ASN A 184 29.02 -0.77 16.16
C ASN A 184 27.94 -1.72 16.70
N THR A 185 26.94 -1.17 17.39
CA THR A 185 25.84 -1.94 17.96
C THR A 185 24.53 -1.78 17.16
N ALA A 186 23.60 -2.69 17.33
CA ALA A 186 22.27 -2.59 16.73
C ALA A 186 21.55 -1.31 17.18
N GLN A 187 21.68 -0.94 18.45
CA GLN A 187 21.05 0.26 19.00
C GLN A 187 21.65 1.55 18.39
N GLU A 188 22.96 1.64 18.22
CA GLU A 188 23.61 2.78 17.57
C GLU A 188 23.18 2.92 16.11
N LYS A 189 23.13 1.82 15.37
CA LYS A 189 22.67 1.78 13.98
C LYS A 189 21.23 2.25 13.85
N GLU A 190 20.36 1.77 14.70
CA GLU A 190 18.95 2.17 14.75
C GLU A 190 18.78 3.64 15.08
N THR A 191 19.49 4.15 16.11
CA THR A 191 19.46 5.56 16.51
C THR A 191 19.92 6.45 15.36
N TYR A 192 21.00 6.09 14.68
CA TYR A 192 21.52 6.82 13.54
C TYR A 192 20.52 6.84 12.37
N LYS A 193 19.94 5.70 12.03
CA LYS A 193 18.95 5.58 10.96
C LYS A 193 17.70 6.43 11.26
N ARG A 194 17.19 6.42 12.47
CA ARG A 194 16.07 7.28 12.88
C ARG A 194 16.40 8.75 12.72
N ALA A 195 17.59 9.18 13.15
CA ALA A 195 18.04 10.55 13.00
C ALA A 195 18.08 10.97 11.51
N LEU A 196 18.57 10.09 10.62
CA LEU A 196 18.56 10.33 9.17
C LEU A 196 17.15 10.41 8.60
N ASN A 197 16.25 9.50 8.98
CA ASN A 197 14.85 9.53 8.57
C ASN A 197 14.20 10.87 8.96
N HIS A 198 14.39 11.31 10.20
CA HIS A 198 13.85 12.57 10.68
C HIS A 198 14.48 13.77 9.94
N LYS A 199 15.79 13.73 9.67
CA LYS A 199 16.49 14.78 8.92
C LYS A 199 15.94 14.93 7.50
N LEU A 200 15.76 13.80 6.79
CA LEU A 200 15.16 13.78 5.45
C LEU A 200 13.72 14.33 5.47
N ILE A 201 12.89 13.80 6.36
CA ILE A 201 11.50 14.21 6.47
C ILE A 201 11.41 15.71 6.79
N LYS A 202 12.19 16.19 7.78
CA LYS A 202 12.23 17.59 8.13
C LYS A 202 12.64 18.46 6.94
N ALA A 203 13.68 18.09 6.20
CA ALA A 203 14.10 18.83 5.01
C ALA A 203 12.96 18.95 4.01
N MET A 204 12.29 17.82 3.68
CA MET A 204 11.17 17.81 2.73
C MET A 204 10.01 18.70 3.16
N ILE A 205 9.55 18.60 4.41
CA ILE A 205 8.36 19.34 4.86
C ILE A 205 8.63 20.83 5.14
N THR A 206 9.89 21.21 5.41
CA THR A 206 10.23 22.62 5.70
C THR A 206 10.69 23.40 4.48
N GLN A 207 11.37 22.76 3.53
CA GLN A 207 11.87 23.44 2.33
C GLN A 207 10.83 23.51 1.19
N ILE A 208 9.92 22.52 1.15
CA ILE A 208 8.87 22.46 0.11
C ILE A 208 7.48 22.18 0.72
N PRO A 209 6.99 23.01 1.67
CA PRO A 209 5.77 22.74 2.42
C PRO A 209 4.51 22.68 1.53
N ASP A 210 4.52 23.34 0.38
CA ASP A 210 3.42 23.29 -0.57
C ASP A 210 3.38 21.99 -1.39
N GLN A 211 4.50 21.27 -1.45
CA GLN A 211 4.66 20.04 -2.23
C GLN A 211 4.70 18.78 -1.36
N SER A 212 5.00 18.91 -0.06
CA SER A 212 5.14 17.77 0.82
C SER A 212 4.60 18.01 2.23
N LYS A 213 4.25 16.91 2.91
CA LYS A 213 3.79 16.94 4.30
C LYS A 213 4.25 15.70 5.08
N TYR A 214 4.32 15.85 6.39
CA TYR A 214 4.43 14.71 7.29
C TYR A 214 3.06 14.06 7.44
N CYS A 215 2.94 12.82 7.01
CA CYS A 215 1.64 12.16 7.00
C CYS A 215 1.78 10.63 7.02
N VAL A 216 1.06 9.99 7.93
CA VAL A 216 0.98 8.54 8.03
C VAL A 216 0.27 7.92 6.82
N SER A 217 -0.68 8.64 6.23
CA SER A 217 -1.34 8.24 5.00
C SER A 217 -0.47 8.60 3.79
N TYR A 218 -0.65 7.91 2.66
CA TYR A 218 -0.11 8.39 1.41
C TYR A 218 -1.18 9.18 0.67
N GLY A 219 -0.94 10.51 0.57
CA GLY A 219 -1.88 11.45 -0.03
C GLY A 219 -1.72 11.53 -1.53
N GLN A 220 -2.82 11.96 -2.17
CA GLN A 220 -2.85 12.24 -3.61
C GLN A 220 -2.58 13.71 -3.93
N LEU A 221 -2.64 14.58 -2.92
CA LEU A 221 -2.55 16.04 -3.08
C LEU A 221 -1.12 16.56 -2.95
N LYS A 222 -0.33 15.97 -2.05
CA LYS A 222 1.08 16.32 -1.80
C LYS A 222 1.90 15.06 -1.59
N GLY A 223 3.20 15.14 -1.76
CA GLY A 223 4.13 14.11 -1.32
C GLY A 223 4.00 13.87 0.20
N CYS A 224 3.91 12.63 0.63
CA CYS A 224 3.83 12.29 2.04
C CYS A 224 5.10 11.55 2.47
N TYR A 225 5.68 12.01 3.57
CA TYR A 225 6.89 11.46 4.15
C TYR A 225 6.61 11.00 5.57
N TRP A 226 6.98 9.78 5.89
CA TRP A 226 6.71 9.16 7.18
C TRP A 226 7.82 8.19 7.57
N THR A 227 8.17 8.12 8.86
CA THR A 227 9.01 7.04 9.38
C THR A 227 8.13 5.92 9.93
N ILE A 228 8.41 4.69 9.54
CA ILE A 228 7.59 3.52 9.85
C ILE A 228 8.49 2.31 10.13
N PRO A 229 8.13 1.42 11.07
CA PRO A 229 8.81 0.14 11.20
C PRO A 229 8.74 -0.67 9.90
N ALA A 230 9.85 -1.29 9.52
CA ALA A 230 9.97 -2.05 8.26
C ALA A 230 9.05 -3.28 8.18
N THR A 231 8.63 -3.78 9.33
CA THR A 231 7.81 -4.99 9.47
C THR A 231 6.35 -4.71 9.79
N SER A 232 5.97 -3.44 9.92
CA SER A 232 4.65 -3.05 10.41
C SER A 232 3.79 -2.44 9.33
N THR A 233 2.59 -2.95 9.20
CA THR A 233 1.42 -2.19 8.86
C THR A 233 0.85 -1.58 10.14
N GLN A 234 0.25 -0.43 10.08
CA GLN A 234 -0.37 0.36 11.14
C GLN A 234 -0.54 -0.34 12.51
N GLY A 235 0.39 -0.13 13.42
CA GLY A 235 0.22 -0.42 14.84
C GLY A 235 0.41 -1.88 15.28
N THR A 236 0.82 -2.79 14.42
CA THR A 236 1.03 -4.21 14.75
C THR A 236 2.47 -4.58 15.11
N THR A 237 3.33 -3.60 15.34
CA THR A 237 4.75 -3.84 15.67
C THR A 237 4.89 -4.41 17.07
N LYS A 238 5.50 -5.59 17.18
CA LYS A 238 6.04 -6.07 18.44
C LYS A 238 7.25 -5.21 18.82
N GLU A 239 7.42 -4.92 20.10
CA GLU A 239 8.51 -4.04 20.61
C GLU A 239 9.94 -4.46 20.22
N GLY A 240 10.16 -5.69 19.78
CA GLY A 240 11.46 -6.18 19.31
C GLY A 240 11.85 -5.79 17.88
N ASP A 241 10.91 -5.33 17.06
CA ASP A 241 11.10 -5.05 15.63
C ASP A 241 11.27 -3.56 15.38
N LYS A 242 12.48 -3.05 15.65
CA LYS A 242 12.79 -1.60 15.63
C LYS A 242 13.54 -1.14 14.38
N ASP A 243 13.45 -1.86 13.27
CA ASP A 243 14.06 -1.41 12.01
C ASP A 243 13.15 -0.38 11.33
N TYR A 244 13.47 0.91 11.47
CA TYR A 244 12.67 2.00 10.93
C TYR A 244 13.16 2.45 9.56
N ILE A 245 12.25 2.59 8.62
CA ILE A 245 12.49 3.07 7.27
C ILE A 245 11.69 4.34 6.98
N ALA A 246 12.13 5.12 6.01
CA ALA A 246 11.36 6.26 5.51
C ALA A 246 10.41 5.79 4.40
N ARG A 247 9.10 5.92 4.63
CA ARG A 247 8.10 5.69 3.59
C ARG A 247 7.78 6.99 2.88
N VAL A 248 7.83 6.96 1.55
CA VAL A 248 7.56 8.10 0.67
C VAL A 248 6.40 7.79 -0.24
N SER A 249 5.44 8.68 -0.32
CA SER A 249 4.36 8.63 -1.28
C SER A 249 4.43 9.85 -2.19
N VAL A 250 4.28 9.63 -3.48
CA VAL A 250 4.40 10.66 -4.52
C VAL A 250 3.03 10.94 -5.13
N SER A 251 2.66 12.22 -5.23
CA SER A 251 1.39 12.61 -5.84
C SER A 251 1.51 12.68 -7.37
N PRO A 252 0.38 12.57 -8.11
CA PRO A 252 0.40 12.67 -9.57
C PRO A 252 0.84 14.06 -10.08
N GLN A 253 0.67 15.11 -9.27
CA GLN A 253 0.96 16.50 -9.65
C GLN A 253 2.18 17.09 -8.91
N ILE A 254 3.08 16.25 -8.45
CA ILE A 254 4.26 16.67 -7.69
C ILE A 254 5.23 17.49 -8.55
N ASN A 255 5.84 18.52 -7.98
CA ASN A 255 7.02 19.16 -8.58
C ASN A 255 8.27 18.33 -8.27
N LEU A 256 8.56 17.38 -9.16
CA LEU A 256 9.64 16.41 -8.95
C LEU A 256 11.03 17.08 -8.92
N ALA A 257 11.24 18.17 -9.62
CA ALA A 257 12.51 18.89 -9.62
C ALA A 257 12.84 19.45 -8.24
N LEU A 258 11.85 20.02 -7.54
CA LEU A 258 12.02 20.49 -6.17
C LEU A 258 12.34 19.33 -5.21
N HIS A 259 11.62 18.21 -5.32
CA HIS A 259 11.88 17.04 -4.48
C HIS A 259 13.29 16.48 -4.70
N LYS A 260 13.75 16.39 -5.95
CA LYS A 260 15.12 15.96 -6.28
C LYS A 260 16.16 16.91 -5.70
N LYS A 261 15.94 18.21 -5.79
CA LYS A 261 16.84 19.20 -5.22
C LYS A 261 16.98 19.03 -3.70
N VAL A 262 15.86 19.02 -2.96
CA VAL A 262 15.89 18.87 -1.51
C VAL A 262 16.51 17.52 -1.09
N PHE A 263 16.26 16.45 -1.84
CA PHE A 263 16.88 15.16 -1.59
C PHE A 263 18.40 15.20 -1.80
N LEU A 264 18.87 15.87 -2.86
CA LEU A 264 20.30 16.04 -3.12
C LEU A 264 21.00 16.84 -2.01
N ASP A 265 20.38 17.95 -1.57
CA ASP A 265 20.87 18.76 -0.46
C ASP A 265 20.95 17.92 0.84
N PHE A 266 19.95 17.07 1.09
CA PHE A 266 19.98 16.12 2.20
C PHE A 266 21.18 15.15 2.06
N VAL A 267 21.41 14.54 0.90
CA VAL A 267 22.50 13.60 0.66
C VAL A 267 23.85 14.25 0.88
N GLN A 268 24.05 15.50 0.45
CA GLN A 268 25.30 16.25 0.66
C GLN A 268 25.56 16.60 2.14
N SER A 269 24.53 16.49 2.98
CA SER A 269 24.59 16.86 4.41
C SER A 269 24.80 15.69 5.38
N ILE A 270 24.99 14.44 4.90
CA ILE A 270 25.10 13.21 5.70
C ILE A 270 26.47 12.49 5.63
#